data_6770d3f4b6e7ee80a3d330ae3a56c200
#
_entry.id   6770d3f4b6e7ee80a3d330ae3a56c200
#
_cell.length_a   1.000
_cell.length_b   1.000
_cell.length_c   1.000
_cell.angle_alpha   90.00
_cell.angle_beta   90.00
_cell.angle_gamma   90.00
#
_symmetry.space_group_name_H-M   'P 1'
#
loop_
_entity.id
_entity.type
_entity.pdbx_description
1 polymer ?
#
loop_
_entity_poly.entity_id
_entity_poly.type
_entity_poly.pdbx_seq_one_letter_code
_entity_poly.pdbx_strand_id
1 'polypeptide(L)'
;MHFNMNRIFVAALKEETPNLDFFYHTGVGKINATYNLTKIINKHKPTEIINFGTAGAIDKNLNGIIECTKFYQRDMDVTGLMNLKIGQTPFDDIDEIIISNDGYSCGSGDNFVTKKIQMNVDVVDMEAYALAKVCKLENISFRCFKFISDNADGSAKNDWIKNCENGAKLFKHKLQELSLL
;
A
#
# COMPACT_ATOMS: atom_id res chain seq x y z
N MET A 1 -28.89 -8.89 -10.41
CA MET A 1 -28.67 -7.63 -9.66
C MET A 1 -27.27 -7.13 -9.98
N HIS A 2 -27.13 -6.05 -10.75
CA HIS A 2 -25.85 -5.39 -10.88
C HIS A 2 -25.62 -4.64 -9.56
N PHE A 3 -24.75 -5.16 -8.70
CA PHE A 3 -24.22 -4.40 -7.58
C PHE A 3 -23.38 -3.28 -8.20
N ASN A 4 -23.86 -2.06 -8.06
CA ASN A 4 -23.10 -0.88 -8.45
C ASN A 4 -21.89 -0.82 -7.50
N MET A 5 -20.71 -1.26 -7.95
CA MET A 5 -19.50 -1.24 -7.13
C MET A 5 -19.12 0.23 -6.88
N ASN A 6 -19.32 0.69 -5.64
CA ASN A 6 -18.87 2.00 -5.21
C ASN A 6 -17.38 1.91 -4.89
N ARG A 7 -16.55 2.22 -5.90
CA ARG A 7 -15.10 2.11 -5.85
C ARG A 7 -14.48 3.48 -5.55
N ILE A 8 -13.51 3.48 -4.63
CA ILE A 8 -12.72 4.67 -4.29
C ILE A 8 -11.24 4.38 -4.47
N PHE A 9 -10.53 5.33 -5.08
CA PHE A 9 -9.10 5.29 -5.29
C PHE A 9 -8.39 6.13 -4.24
N VAL A 10 -7.33 5.59 -3.63
CA VAL A 10 -6.53 6.28 -2.61
C VAL A 10 -5.03 6.18 -2.91
N ALA A 11 -4.32 7.27 -2.64
CA ALA A 11 -2.87 7.36 -2.65
C ALA A 11 -2.39 8.14 -1.43
N ALA A 12 -1.12 8.05 -1.07
CA ALA A 12 -0.59 8.83 0.05
C ALA A 12 -0.51 10.32 -0.31
N LEU A 13 0.08 10.65 -1.45
CA LEU A 13 0.39 12.00 -1.86
C LEU A 13 -0.16 12.34 -3.25
N LYS A 14 -0.42 13.63 -3.49
CA LYS A 14 -0.80 14.16 -4.82
C LYS A 14 0.28 13.94 -5.87
N GLU A 15 1.52 14.01 -5.44
CA GLU A 15 2.70 13.80 -6.27
C GLU A 15 2.77 12.39 -6.87
N GLU A 16 2.15 11.39 -6.22
CA GLU A 16 2.05 10.03 -6.74
C GLU A 16 1.00 9.86 -7.83
N THR A 17 0.03 10.77 -7.89
CA THR A 17 -1.12 10.70 -8.80
C THR A 17 -1.34 11.99 -9.59
N PRO A 18 -0.28 12.58 -10.21
CA PRO A 18 -0.43 13.79 -10.99
C PRO A 18 -1.42 13.57 -12.14
N ASN A 19 -2.36 14.52 -12.32
CA ASN A 19 -3.41 14.48 -13.34
C ASN A 19 -4.41 13.30 -13.21
N LEU A 20 -4.57 12.76 -12.00
CA LEU A 20 -5.57 11.75 -11.66
C LEU A 20 -6.50 12.31 -10.56
N ASP A 21 -7.43 13.18 -10.94
CA ASP A 21 -8.26 13.96 -10.01
C ASP A 21 -9.31 13.15 -9.23
N PHE A 22 -9.45 11.86 -9.55
CA PHE A 22 -10.39 10.95 -8.88
C PHE A 22 -9.81 10.27 -7.63
N PHE A 23 -8.56 10.59 -7.25
CA PHE A 23 -7.93 10.07 -6.05
C PHE A 23 -8.23 10.88 -4.79
N TYR A 24 -8.44 10.18 -3.69
CA TYR A 24 -8.34 10.72 -2.35
C TYR A 24 -6.93 10.53 -1.79
N HIS A 25 -6.39 11.54 -1.13
CA HIS A 25 -5.05 11.49 -0.56
C HIS A 25 -5.11 11.28 0.96
N THR A 26 -4.47 10.21 1.41
CA THR A 26 -4.53 9.76 2.80
C THR A 26 -3.42 10.34 3.67
N GLY A 27 -2.37 10.89 3.06
CA GLY A 27 -1.16 11.31 3.75
C GLY A 27 -0.19 10.17 4.01
N VAL A 28 1.06 10.53 4.31
CA VAL A 28 2.16 9.59 4.52
C VAL A 28 2.10 8.96 5.91
N GLY A 29 2.41 7.67 5.99
CA GLY A 29 2.52 6.89 7.22
C GLY A 29 1.21 6.26 7.68
N LYS A 30 1.33 5.22 8.50
CA LYS A 30 0.21 4.36 8.91
C LYS A 30 -0.89 5.12 9.66
N ILE A 31 -0.55 6.10 10.49
CA ILE A 31 -1.53 6.87 11.26
C ILE A 31 -2.38 7.73 10.33
N ASN A 32 -1.75 8.49 9.42
CA ASN A 32 -2.47 9.32 8.45
C ASN A 32 -3.34 8.47 7.53
N ALA A 33 -2.79 7.37 7.02
CA ALA A 33 -3.50 6.42 6.17
C ALA A 33 -4.76 5.88 6.86
N THR A 34 -4.63 5.39 8.10
CA THR A 34 -5.75 4.90 8.91
C THR A 34 -6.82 5.96 9.13
N TYR A 35 -6.41 7.14 9.64
CA TYR A 35 -7.34 8.21 10.00
C TYR A 35 -8.14 8.72 8.80
N ASN A 36 -7.43 9.04 7.70
CA ASN A 36 -8.08 9.60 6.53
C ASN A 36 -8.90 8.56 5.75
N LEU A 37 -8.43 7.30 5.64
CA LEU A 37 -9.23 6.24 5.03
C LEU A 37 -10.52 5.99 5.82
N THR A 38 -10.48 5.95 7.15
CA THR A 38 -11.67 5.80 7.98
C THR A 38 -12.68 6.93 7.74
N LYS A 39 -12.22 8.18 7.60
CA LYS A 39 -13.10 9.30 7.24
C LYS A 39 -13.73 9.15 5.86
N ILE A 40 -12.94 8.72 4.86
CA ILE A 40 -13.41 8.46 3.49
C ILE A 40 -14.48 7.37 3.50
N ILE A 41 -14.24 6.25 4.18
CA ILE A 41 -15.17 5.14 4.30
C ILE A 41 -16.48 5.60 4.96
N ASN A 42 -16.39 6.33 6.08
CA ASN A 42 -17.55 6.82 6.79
C ASN A 42 -18.42 7.76 5.94
N LYS A 43 -17.78 8.60 5.13
CA LYS A 43 -18.47 9.57 4.26
C LYS A 43 -19.09 8.92 3.03
N HIS A 44 -18.37 8.02 2.37
CA HIS A 44 -18.70 7.57 1.01
C HIS A 44 -19.26 6.14 0.96
N LYS A 45 -19.08 5.35 2.04
CA LYS A 45 -19.53 3.95 2.13
C LYS A 45 -19.14 3.10 0.91
N PRO A 46 -17.84 3.06 0.55
CA PRO A 46 -17.39 2.29 -0.60
C PRO A 46 -17.54 0.78 -0.37
N THR A 47 -17.64 0.04 -1.46
CA THR A 47 -17.56 -1.43 -1.44
C THR A 47 -16.16 -1.93 -1.81
N GLU A 48 -15.35 -1.08 -2.43
CA GLU A 48 -13.98 -1.40 -2.82
C GLU A 48 -13.07 -0.16 -2.68
N ILE A 49 -11.89 -0.38 -2.12
CA ILE A 49 -10.80 0.59 -2.08
C ILE A 49 -9.66 0.09 -2.99
N ILE A 50 -9.19 0.95 -3.88
CA ILE A 50 -8.00 0.70 -4.70
C ILE A 50 -6.91 1.67 -4.26
N ASN A 51 -5.84 1.13 -3.69
CA ASN A 51 -4.65 1.89 -3.36
C ASN A 51 -3.65 1.87 -4.52
N PHE A 52 -3.11 3.03 -4.84
CA PHE A 52 -1.93 3.18 -5.66
C PHE A 52 -0.90 4.02 -4.91
N GLY A 53 0.38 3.75 -5.14
CA GLY A 53 1.49 4.51 -4.59
C GLY A 53 2.83 3.95 -5.04
N THR A 54 3.90 4.58 -4.58
CA THR A 54 5.26 4.12 -4.83
C THR A 54 5.71 3.11 -3.78
N ALA A 55 6.67 2.26 -4.12
CA ALA A 55 7.30 1.31 -3.21
C ALA A 55 8.76 1.07 -3.57
N GLY A 56 9.59 0.82 -2.56
CA GLY A 56 10.96 0.36 -2.73
C GLY A 56 11.01 -1.16 -2.90
N ALA A 57 11.71 -1.65 -3.92
CA ALA A 57 11.89 -3.08 -4.15
C ALA A 57 12.95 -3.67 -3.22
N ILE A 58 12.61 -4.75 -2.51
CA ILE A 58 13.57 -5.61 -1.82
C ILE A 58 14.06 -6.68 -2.78
N ASP A 59 13.15 -7.28 -3.58
CA ASP A 59 13.54 -8.08 -4.74
C ASP A 59 13.90 -7.14 -5.91
N LYS A 60 15.20 -7.06 -6.20
CA LYS A 60 15.78 -6.18 -7.24
C LYS A 60 15.36 -6.52 -8.68
N ASN A 61 14.69 -7.64 -8.90
CA ASN A 61 14.16 -8.00 -10.22
C ASN A 61 12.80 -7.33 -10.51
N LEU A 62 12.17 -6.73 -9.48
CA LEU A 62 10.88 -6.08 -9.63
C LEU A 62 11.03 -4.69 -10.27
N ASN A 63 10.12 -4.37 -11.17
CA ASN A 63 10.02 -3.08 -11.82
C ASN A 63 8.59 -2.81 -12.30
N GLY A 64 8.29 -1.55 -12.68
CA GLY A 64 6.98 -1.17 -13.20
C GLY A 64 5.87 -1.20 -12.15
N ILE A 65 4.66 -1.57 -12.57
CA ILE A 65 3.49 -1.70 -11.69
C ILE A 65 3.31 -3.16 -11.29
N ILE A 66 3.24 -3.39 -9.99
CA ILE A 66 2.93 -4.70 -9.40
C ILE A 66 1.65 -4.64 -8.57
N GLU A 67 0.95 -5.75 -8.40
CA GLU A 67 -0.18 -5.87 -7.48
C GLU A 67 0.29 -6.60 -6.21
N CYS A 68 0.13 -5.92 -5.06
CA CYS A 68 0.41 -6.50 -3.75
C CYS A 68 -0.88 -7.10 -3.17
N THR A 69 -0.78 -8.32 -2.67
CA THR A 69 -1.90 -9.07 -2.10
C THR A 69 -1.64 -9.58 -0.68
N LYS A 70 -0.41 -9.39 -0.18
CA LYS A 70 0.02 -9.79 1.16
C LYS A 70 0.64 -8.58 1.85
N PHE A 71 0.17 -8.26 3.05
CA PHE A 71 0.54 -7.03 3.76
C PHE A 71 1.00 -7.34 5.17
N TYR A 72 2.12 -6.73 5.56
CA TYR A 72 2.78 -6.92 6.85
C TYR A 72 3.17 -5.59 7.47
N GLN A 73 3.07 -5.48 8.80
CA GLN A 73 3.55 -4.32 9.56
C GLN A 73 5.02 -4.53 9.94
N ARG A 74 5.96 -4.17 9.08
CA ARG A 74 7.38 -4.52 9.21
C ARG A 74 8.13 -3.85 10.37
N ASP A 75 7.59 -2.79 10.94
CA ASP A 75 8.20 -2.01 12.01
C ASP A 75 7.55 -2.22 13.39
N MET A 76 6.60 -3.14 13.51
CA MET A 76 6.11 -3.60 14.79
C MET A 76 7.08 -4.65 15.35
N ASP A 77 7.89 -4.25 16.31
CA ASP A 77 8.86 -5.12 16.97
C ASP A 77 8.65 -5.12 18.49
N VAL A 78 8.10 -6.20 18.98
CA VAL A 78 7.87 -6.48 20.40
C VAL A 78 8.55 -7.78 20.85
N THR A 79 9.51 -8.25 20.08
CA THR A 79 10.26 -9.50 20.35
C THR A 79 10.98 -9.47 21.70
N GLY A 80 11.39 -8.29 22.16
CA GLY A 80 12.02 -8.11 23.48
C GLY A 80 11.05 -8.15 24.67
N LEU A 81 9.73 -8.04 24.42
CA LEU A 81 8.70 -8.04 25.47
C LEU A 81 7.95 -9.37 25.52
N MET A 82 7.66 -9.96 24.38
CA MET A 82 6.85 -11.16 24.22
C MET A 82 7.48 -12.08 23.19
N ASN A 83 7.13 -13.36 23.23
CA ASN A 83 7.58 -14.34 22.23
C ASN A 83 6.77 -14.22 20.93
N LEU A 84 6.79 -13.02 20.33
CA LEU A 84 6.13 -12.70 19.08
C LEU A 84 7.18 -12.47 17.99
N LYS A 85 6.78 -12.67 16.73
CA LYS A 85 7.60 -12.33 15.56
C LYS A 85 7.45 -10.84 15.23
N ILE A 86 8.44 -10.28 14.55
CA ILE A 86 8.33 -8.94 13.97
C ILE A 86 7.10 -8.89 13.07
N GLY A 87 6.30 -7.85 13.21
CA GLY A 87 5.02 -7.65 12.51
C GLY A 87 3.79 -8.04 13.32
N GLN A 88 3.96 -8.83 14.37
CA GLN A 88 2.85 -9.23 15.24
C GLN A 88 2.57 -8.16 16.30
N THR A 89 1.30 -7.76 16.40
CA THR A 89 0.84 -6.82 17.43
C THR A 89 0.31 -7.61 18.63
N PRO A 90 0.76 -7.33 19.88
CA PRO A 90 0.26 -8.00 21.05
C PRO A 90 -1.27 -7.91 21.18
N PHE A 91 -1.91 -9.03 21.48
CA PHE A 91 -3.37 -9.14 21.70
C PHE A 91 -4.23 -8.73 20.47
N ASP A 92 -3.66 -8.77 19.26
CA ASP A 92 -4.36 -8.52 18.01
C ASP A 92 -4.44 -9.83 17.22
N ASP A 93 -5.61 -10.16 16.71
CA ASP A 93 -5.84 -11.39 15.92
C ASP A 93 -5.41 -11.22 14.44
N ILE A 94 -4.99 -10.00 14.04
CA ILE A 94 -4.60 -9.68 12.65
C ILE A 94 -3.13 -9.29 12.60
N ASP A 95 -2.27 -10.27 12.41
CA ASP A 95 -0.83 -10.08 12.26
C ASP A 95 -0.43 -9.75 10.81
N GLU A 96 -1.10 -10.42 9.88
CA GLU A 96 -0.89 -10.27 8.44
C GLU A 96 -2.21 -10.21 7.71
N ILE A 97 -2.20 -9.63 6.53
CA ILE A 97 -3.39 -9.59 5.67
C ILE A 97 -3.04 -10.23 4.33
N ILE A 98 -3.65 -11.37 4.06
CA ILE A 98 -3.52 -12.11 2.81
C ILE A 98 -4.85 -12.05 2.08
N ILE A 99 -4.88 -11.37 0.93
CA ILE A 99 -6.04 -11.28 0.04
C ILE A 99 -6.02 -12.43 -0.96
N SER A 100 -4.83 -12.74 -1.48
CA SER A 100 -4.61 -13.85 -2.42
C SER A 100 -3.20 -14.42 -2.23
N ASN A 101 -3.03 -15.68 -2.58
CA ASN A 101 -1.70 -16.30 -2.66
C ASN A 101 -0.91 -15.87 -3.89
N ASP A 102 -1.60 -15.42 -4.93
CA ASP A 102 -0.99 -14.80 -6.10
C ASP A 102 -0.68 -13.32 -5.80
N GLY A 103 0.35 -12.76 -6.45
CA GLY A 103 0.80 -11.39 -6.23
C GLY A 103 1.89 -11.26 -5.16
N TYR A 104 2.31 -10.03 -4.94
CA TYR A 104 3.52 -9.70 -4.17
C TYR A 104 3.20 -9.32 -2.72
N SER A 105 4.22 -9.42 -1.87
CA SER A 105 4.16 -9.03 -0.46
C SER A 105 4.70 -7.61 -0.24
N CYS A 106 4.00 -6.84 0.60
CA CYS A 106 4.36 -5.47 0.96
C CYS A 106 4.53 -5.33 2.47
N GLY A 107 5.69 -4.87 2.90
CA GLY A 107 5.98 -4.55 4.30
C GLY A 107 5.86 -3.06 4.56
N SER A 108 4.84 -2.63 5.32
CA SER A 108 4.63 -1.22 5.65
C SER A 108 5.29 -0.84 6.97
N GLY A 109 5.87 0.38 7.03
CA GLY A 109 6.47 0.93 8.25
C GLY A 109 6.71 2.43 8.14
N ASP A 110 6.68 3.15 9.26
CA ASP A 110 6.77 4.61 9.32
C ASP A 110 8.21 5.16 9.22
N ASN A 111 9.05 4.47 8.47
CA ASN A 111 10.40 4.92 8.15
C ASN A 111 10.80 4.57 6.72
N PHE A 112 11.57 5.45 6.09
CA PHE A 112 12.15 5.19 4.77
C PHE A 112 13.26 4.14 4.87
N VAL A 113 13.18 3.08 4.06
CA VAL A 113 14.13 1.96 4.10
C VAL A 113 15.38 2.34 3.30
N THR A 114 16.54 2.33 3.97
CA THR A 114 17.87 2.56 3.38
C THR A 114 18.85 1.44 3.71
N LYS A 115 18.40 0.44 4.48
CA LYS A 115 19.21 -0.69 4.96
C LYS A 115 18.39 -1.97 4.91
N LYS A 116 19.08 -3.11 4.94
CA LYS A 116 18.43 -4.42 5.00
C LYS A 116 17.44 -4.49 6.17
N ILE A 117 16.22 -4.89 5.87
CA ILE A 117 15.17 -5.17 6.87
C ILE A 117 15.19 -6.66 7.29
N GLN A 118 14.64 -6.95 8.46
CA GLN A 118 14.62 -8.33 8.98
C GLN A 118 13.45 -9.15 8.41
N MET A 119 12.41 -8.48 7.91
CA MET A 119 11.24 -9.15 7.35
C MET A 119 11.46 -9.55 5.88
N ASN A 120 11.04 -10.75 5.51
CA ASN A 120 11.09 -11.22 4.12
C ASN A 120 9.82 -10.78 3.39
N VAL A 121 9.94 -9.72 2.59
CA VAL A 121 8.88 -9.17 1.74
C VAL A 121 9.47 -8.76 0.39
N ASP A 122 8.64 -8.67 -0.64
CA ASP A 122 9.06 -8.29 -1.98
C ASP A 122 9.29 -6.78 -2.12
N VAL A 123 8.42 -5.98 -1.50
CA VAL A 123 8.50 -4.52 -1.53
C VAL A 123 8.21 -3.90 -0.16
N VAL A 124 8.60 -2.62 -0.01
CA VAL A 124 8.34 -1.83 1.20
C VAL A 124 7.67 -0.52 0.86
N ASP A 125 6.74 -0.12 1.73
CA ASP A 125 6.06 1.18 1.68
C ASP A 125 5.83 1.74 3.09
N MET A 126 4.95 2.73 3.22
CA MET A 126 4.64 3.33 4.51
C MET A 126 3.14 3.25 4.89
N GLU A 127 2.23 2.73 4.05
CA GLU A 127 0.78 2.82 4.27
C GLU A 127 -0.01 1.52 4.04
N ALA A 128 0.39 0.67 3.10
CA ALA A 128 -0.47 -0.38 2.54
C ALA A 128 -1.04 -1.34 3.58
N TYR A 129 -0.25 -1.74 4.59
CA TYR A 129 -0.75 -2.57 5.68
C TYR A 129 -1.89 -1.89 6.45
N ALA A 130 -1.72 -0.59 6.78
CA ALA A 130 -2.74 0.15 7.52
C ALA A 130 -4.04 0.28 6.71
N LEU A 131 -3.94 0.58 5.41
CA LEU A 131 -5.09 0.65 4.51
C LEU A 131 -5.79 -0.70 4.39
N ALA A 132 -5.03 -1.77 4.18
CA ALA A 132 -5.54 -3.14 4.09
C ALA A 132 -6.23 -3.58 5.39
N LYS A 133 -5.66 -3.23 6.56
CA LYS A 133 -6.22 -3.55 7.88
C LYS A 133 -7.55 -2.85 8.11
N VAL A 134 -7.64 -1.56 7.79
CA VAL A 134 -8.90 -0.81 7.87
C VAL A 134 -9.95 -1.45 6.96
N CYS A 135 -9.63 -1.75 5.72
CA CYS A 135 -10.56 -2.39 4.79
C CYS A 135 -11.03 -3.77 5.29
N LYS A 136 -10.13 -4.58 5.85
CA LYS A 136 -10.47 -5.89 6.44
C LYS A 136 -11.43 -5.75 7.62
N LEU A 137 -11.19 -4.80 8.52
CA LEU A 137 -12.04 -4.55 9.68
C LEU A 137 -13.43 -4.01 9.29
N GLU A 138 -13.50 -3.23 8.21
CA GLU A 138 -14.74 -2.64 7.69
C GLU A 138 -15.46 -3.53 6.64
N ASN A 139 -14.95 -4.75 6.37
CA ASN A 139 -15.49 -5.66 5.33
C ASN A 139 -15.56 -5.03 3.93
N ILE A 140 -14.54 -4.27 3.55
CA ILE A 140 -14.41 -3.61 2.26
C ILE A 140 -13.36 -4.33 1.41
N SER A 141 -13.64 -4.58 0.14
CA SER A 141 -12.66 -5.10 -0.83
C SER A 141 -11.46 -4.16 -0.93
N PHE A 142 -10.25 -4.73 -0.96
CA PHE A 142 -9.02 -3.96 -1.08
C PHE A 142 -8.13 -4.50 -2.19
N ARG A 143 -7.65 -3.60 -3.05
CA ARG A 143 -6.61 -3.88 -4.05
C ARG A 143 -5.49 -2.86 -3.89
N CYS A 144 -4.26 -3.30 -4.08
CA CYS A 144 -3.10 -2.45 -3.90
C CYS A 144 -2.12 -2.61 -5.07
N PHE A 145 -1.89 -1.51 -5.76
CA PHE A 145 -0.92 -1.43 -6.86
C PHE A 145 0.25 -0.55 -6.44
N LYS A 146 1.46 -1.04 -6.64
CA LYS A 146 2.69 -0.31 -6.33
C LYS A 146 3.54 -0.13 -7.58
N PHE A 147 3.97 1.10 -7.79
CA PHE A 147 5.02 1.41 -8.77
C PHE A 147 6.37 1.32 -8.06
N ILE A 148 7.27 0.53 -8.64
CA ILE A 148 8.63 0.39 -8.11
C ILE A 148 9.42 1.66 -8.43
N SER A 149 9.65 2.49 -7.41
CA SER A 149 10.35 3.77 -7.54
C SER A 149 11.85 3.65 -7.31
N ASP A 150 12.28 2.65 -6.56
CA ASP A 150 13.68 2.48 -6.12
C ASP A 150 13.94 1.06 -5.57
N ASN A 151 15.18 0.78 -5.22
CA ASN A 151 15.62 -0.52 -4.69
C ASN A 151 15.74 -0.55 -3.15
N ALA A 152 15.05 0.33 -2.44
CA ALA A 152 15.09 0.43 -0.98
C ALA A 152 16.53 0.54 -0.39
N ASP A 153 17.46 1.13 -1.15
CA ASP A 153 18.88 1.25 -0.80
C ASP A 153 19.34 2.69 -0.53
N GLY A 154 18.39 3.63 -0.52
CA GLY A 154 18.64 5.06 -0.28
C GLY A 154 19.03 5.86 -1.51
N SER A 155 19.13 5.24 -2.70
CA SER A 155 19.45 5.92 -3.96
C SER A 155 18.29 6.75 -4.55
N ALA A 156 17.08 6.54 -4.07
CA ALA A 156 15.82 7.09 -4.58
C ALA A 156 15.66 8.62 -4.54
N LYS A 157 16.55 9.35 -3.87
CA LYS A 157 16.29 10.77 -3.52
C LYS A 157 16.20 11.73 -4.71
N ASN A 158 16.83 11.44 -5.84
CA ASN A 158 17.05 12.45 -6.88
C ASN A 158 16.01 12.44 -8.02
N ASP A 159 15.23 11.39 -8.19
CA ASP A 159 14.30 11.23 -9.32
C ASP A 159 12.86 10.85 -8.91
N TRP A 160 12.53 10.92 -7.60
CA TRP A 160 11.24 10.44 -7.10
C TRP A 160 10.03 11.10 -7.77
N ILE A 161 10.04 12.43 -7.94
CA ILE A 161 8.93 13.15 -8.59
C ILE A 161 8.73 12.66 -10.03
N LYS A 162 9.81 12.55 -10.80
CA LYS A 162 9.76 12.04 -12.18
C LYS A 162 9.30 10.57 -12.23
N ASN A 163 9.71 9.78 -11.26
CA ASN A 163 9.26 8.40 -11.12
C ASN A 163 7.77 8.33 -10.79
N CYS A 164 7.25 9.23 -9.96
CA CYS A 164 5.82 9.33 -9.66
C CYS A 164 4.99 9.63 -10.92
N GLU A 165 5.41 10.57 -11.76
CA GLU A 165 4.71 10.87 -13.02
C GLU A 165 4.65 9.68 -13.97
N ASN A 166 5.76 8.95 -14.08
CA ASN A 166 5.82 7.74 -14.90
C ASN A 166 4.93 6.64 -14.30
N GLY A 167 4.99 6.44 -12.99
CA GLY A 167 4.14 5.50 -12.27
C GLY A 167 2.65 5.78 -12.48
N ALA A 168 2.23 7.05 -12.37
CA ALA A 168 0.83 7.45 -12.59
C ALA A 168 0.34 7.16 -14.01
N LYS A 169 1.17 7.38 -15.04
CA LYS A 169 0.84 7.03 -16.42
C LYS A 169 0.66 5.53 -16.62
N LEU A 170 1.60 4.73 -16.12
CA LEU A 170 1.52 3.27 -16.19
C LEU A 170 0.30 2.73 -15.41
N PHE A 171 -0.01 3.32 -14.26
CA PHE A 171 -1.17 2.93 -13.48
C PHE A 171 -2.48 3.22 -14.21
N LYS A 172 -2.59 4.37 -14.86
CA LYS A 172 -3.77 4.69 -15.68
C LYS A 172 -4.01 3.64 -16.77
N HIS A 173 -2.96 3.22 -17.47
CA HIS A 173 -3.05 2.10 -18.43
C HIS A 173 -3.50 0.80 -17.76
N LYS A 174 -2.92 0.49 -16.61
CA LYS A 174 -3.29 -0.71 -15.86
C LYS A 174 -4.76 -0.73 -15.44
N LEU A 175 -5.31 0.40 -15.04
CA LEU A 175 -6.74 0.51 -14.72
C LEU A 175 -7.63 0.25 -15.95
N GLN A 176 -7.24 0.73 -17.13
CA GLN A 176 -7.95 0.47 -18.38
C GLN A 176 -7.92 -1.02 -18.76
N GLU A 177 -6.74 -1.67 -18.69
CA GLU A 177 -6.60 -3.12 -18.92
C GLU A 177 -7.49 -3.95 -18.00
N LEU A 178 -7.63 -3.53 -16.76
CA LEU A 178 -8.43 -4.23 -15.74
C LEU A 178 -9.91 -3.82 -15.74
N SER A 179 -10.33 -2.91 -16.62
CA SER A 179 -11.70 -2.34 -16.65
C SER A 179 -12.13 -1.77 -15.29
N LEU A 180 -11.21 -1.07 -14.64
CA LEU A 180 -11.42 -0.46 -13.33
C LEU A 180 -11.76 1.03 -13.39
N LEU A 181 -11.64 1.65 -14.57
CA LEU A 181 -12.07 3.01 -14.90
C LEU A 181 -13.36 2.99 -15.68
#